data_7b7b1ba7c6ec1753cef7dfc16f600393
#
_entry.id   7b7b1ba7c6ec1753cef7dfc16f600393
#
_cell.length_a   1.000
_cell.length_b   1.000
_cell.length_c   1.000
_cell.angle_alpha   90.00
_cell.angle_beta   90.00
_cell.angle_gamma   90.00
#
_symmetry.space_group_name_H-M   'P 1'
#
loop_
_entity.id
_entity.type
_entity.pdbx_description
1 polymer ?
#
loop_
_entity_poly.entity_id
_entity_poly.type
_entity_poly.pdbx_seq_one_letter_code
_entity_poly.pdbx_strand_id
1 'polypeptide(L)'
;MINGKRVAVVMPAYNAAKTLEKTVGELPELVDLKILVDDHSSDATVEVAAKLGLQVFVHGKNYGYGRNQQTCYREALAAGADIVVMVHPDYQYTPLLVSAMASMIAFGVYDVVLGSRIIGGGALKGGMPLYKYISNRFLTAFQNMLTGAKLSEYHTGFRAFSREVLTSLPLLENSDDFVFDNEMLAQCIHFGYRIGEVSCPTKYFEEASSINFTRSVKYGFGVLGTTMKLRLQKWNLAHYRLFSEGGRKLLLDYYSSGSDLRPVERTVQQPEFQQSELPEKVRH
;
A
#
# COMPACT_ATOMS: atom_id res chain seq x y z
N MET A 1 -15.68 -3.81 -9.02
CA MET A 1 -16.06 -4.92 -8.08
C MET A 1 -15.66 -6.27 -8.66
N ILE A 2 -15.25 -7.19 -7.81
CA ILE A 2 -14.94 -8.55 -8.20
C ILE A 2 -15.59 -9.53 -7.21
N ASN A 3 -16.33 -10.52 -7.69
CA ASN A 3 -17.07 -11.49 -6.86
C ASN A 3 -17.92 -10.81 -5.75
N GLY A 4 -18.61 -9.71 -6.08
CA GLY A 4 -19.40 -8.92 -5.12
C GLY A 4 -18.59 -8.10 -4.11
N LYS A 5 -17.26 -8.15 -4.16
CA LYS A 5 -16.34 -7.43 -3.28
C LYS A 5 -15.93 -6.09 -3.88
N ARG A 6 -15.95 -5.04 -3.06
CA ARG A 6 -15.53 -3.70 -3.45
C ARG A 6 -14.01 -3.55 -3.30
N VAL A 7 -13.34 -3.16 -4.39
CA VAL A 7 -11.88 -3.07 -4.46
C VAL A 7 -11.44 -1.61 -4.35
N ALA A 8 -10.60 -1.31 -3.37
CA ALA A 8 -9.91 -0.03 -3.26
C ALA A 8 -8.43 -0.18 -3.60
N VAL A 9 -7.90 0.76 -4.39
CA VAL A 9 -6.47 1.02 -4.49
C VAL A 9 -6.15 2.22 -3.63
N VAL A 10 -5.17 2.08 -2.75
CA VAL A 10 -4.66 3.15 -1.90
C VAL A 10 -3.21 3.48 -2.27
N MET A 11 -2.91 4.77 -2.32
CA MET A 11 -1.63 5.31 -2.76
C MET A 11 -1.07 6.26 -1.70
N PRO A 12 -0.12 5.80 -0.84
CA PRO A 12 0.62 6.70 0.03
C PRO A 12 1.59 7.53 -0.82
N ALA A 13 1.41 8.85 -0.84
CA ALA A 13 2.17 9.74 -1.70
C ALA A 13 3.04 10.72 -0.92
N TYR A 14 4.24 10.95 -1.44
CA TYR A 14 5.12 12.05 -1.06
C TYR A 14 5.99 12.43 -2.25
N ASN A 15 5.78 13.63 -2.82
CA ASN A 15 6.46 14.13 -4.01
C ASN A 15 6.41 13.17 -5.21
N ALA A 16 5.19 12.76 -5.60
CA ALA A 16 4.92 11.75 -6.63
C ALA A 16 4.33 12.33 -7.94
N ALA A 17 4.29 13.64 -8.11
CA ALA A 17 3.63 14.29 -9.25
C ALA A 17 4.06 13.75 -10.63
N LYS A 18 5.34 13.37 -10.78
CA LYS A 18 5.91 12.91 -12.07
C LYS A 18 5.43 11.54 -12.52
N THR A 19 5.06 10.66 -11.58
CA THR A 19 4.78 9.24 -11.85
C THR A 19 3.32 8.87 -11.63
N LEU A 20 2.59 9.72 -10.90
CA LEU A 20 1.22 9.45 -10.47
C LEU A 20 0.25 9.22 -11.64
N GLU A 21 0.29 10.07 -12.68
CA GLU A 21 -0.59 9.95 -13.85
C GLU A 21 -0.44 8.58 -14.53
N LYS A 22 0.80 8.15 -14.73
CA LYS A 22 1.11 6.85 -15.33
C LYS A 22 0.62 5.70 -14.45
N THR A 23 0.83 5.79 -13.13
CA THR A 23 0.37 4.78 -12.18
C THR A 23 -1.14 4.64 -12.21
N VAL A 24 -1.85 5.76 -12.20
CA VAL A 24 -3.34 5.77 -12.20
C VAL A 24 -3.91 5.31 -13.54
N GLY A 25 -3.26 5.68 -14.65
CA GLY A 25 -3.70 5.33 -16.01
C GLY A 25 -3.65 3.82 -16.30
N GLU A 26 -2.80 3.06 -15.58
CA GLU A 26 -2.72 1.60 -15.72
C GLU A 26 -3.56 0.83 -14.68
N LEU A 27 -4.31 1.52 -13.81
CA LEU A 27 -5.20 0.83 -12.87
C LEU A 27 -6.35 0.13 -13.60
N PRO A 28 -6.62 -1.16 -13.30
CA PRO A 28 -7.69 -1.90 -13.92
C PRO A 28 -9.07 -1.32 -13.61
N GLU A 29 -10.03 -1.47 -14.54
CA GLU A 29 -11.42 -1.00 -14.40
C GLU A 29 -12.17 -1.60 -13.19
N LEU A 30 -11.74 -2.76 -12.70
CA LEU A 30 -12.34 -3.41 -11.52
C LEU A 30 -12.13 -2.61 -10.21
N VAL A 31 -11.25 -1.59 -10.21
CA VAL A 31 -10.99 -0.76 -9.05
C VAL A 31 -12.13 0.23 -8.83
N ASP A 32 -12.88 0.04 -7.74
CA ASP A 32 -14.04 0.86 -7.40
C ASP A 32 -13.67 2.18 -6.72
N LEU A 33 -12.58 2.15 -5.93
CA LEU A 33 -12.12 3.29 -5.13
C LEU A 33 -10.64 3.54 -5.40
N LYS A 34 -10.31 4.78 -5.73
CA LYS A 34 -8.94 5.24 -5.94
C LYS A 34 -8.65 6.32 -4.90
N ILE A 35 -7.86 6.00 -3.90
CA ILE A 35 -7.57 6.87 -2.75
C ILE A 35 -6.09 7.22 -2.75
N LEU A 36 -5.77 8.51 -2.59
CA LEU A 36 -4.41 8.98 -2.38
C LEU A 36 -4.34 9.71 -1.05
N VAL A 37 -3.34 9.37 -0.24
CA VAL A 37 -3.03 10.11 0.98
C VAL A 37 -1.67 10.77 0.81
N ASP A 38 -1.67 12.09 0.79
CA ASP A 38 -0.47 12.90 0.62
C ASP A 38 0.16 13.22 1.98
N ASP A 39 1.42 12.86 2.15
CA ASP A 39 2.16 13.08 3.39
C ASP A 39 2.93 14.42 3.37
N HIS A 40 2.20 15.50 3.03
CA HIS A 40 2.71 16.87 2.98
C HIS A 40 3.76 17.06 1.88
N SER A 41 3.39 16.73 0.62
CA SER A 41 4.22 16.97 -0.56
C SER A 41 4.47 18.46 -0.79
N SER A 42 5.61 18.76 -1.37
CA SER A 42 6.01 20.12 -1.79
C SER A 42 5.90 20.35 -3.31
N ASP A 43 5.59 19.30 -4.06
CA ASP A 43 5.38 19.33 -5.51
C ASP A 43 3.87 19.34 -5.86
N ALA A 44 3.54 19.23 -7.15
CA ALA A 44 2.16 19.23 -7.64
C ALA A 44 1.40 17.90 -7.44
N THR A 45 1.80 17.05 -6.48
CA THR A 45 1.16 15.72 -6.26
C THR A 45 -0.34 15.84 -6.02
N VAL A 46 -0.76 16.75 -5.15
CA VAL A 46 -2.18 16.94 -4.77
C VAL A 46 -3.01 17.43 -5.96
N GLU A 47 -2.50 18.39 -6.72
CA GLU A 47 -3.16 18.94 -7.90
C GLU A 47 -3.32 17.89 -9.01
N VAL A 48 -2.27 17.10 -9.25
CA VAL A 48 -2.33 16.00 -10.23
C VAL A 48 -3.34 14.95 -9.79
N ALA A 49 -3.32 14.54 -8.51
CA ALA A 49 -4.27 13.58 -7.96
C ALA A 49 -5.73 14.03 -8.11
N ALA A 50 -6.02 15.30 -7.83
CA ALA A 50 -7.36 15.87 -7.96
C ALA A 50 -7.82 15.87 -9.43
N LYS A 51 -6.95 16.26 -10.38
CA LYS A 51 -7.24 16.21 -11.83
C LYS A 51 -7.53 14.80 -12.34
N LEU A 52 -6.89 13.78 -11.77
CA LEU A 52 -7.10 12.38 -12.09
C LEU A 52 -8.37 11.78 -11.43
N GLY A 53 -9.13 12.58 -10.68
CA GLY A 53 -10.38 12.18 -10.04
C GLY A 53 -10.21 11.25 -8.84
N LEU A 54 -9.04 11.25 -8.20
CA LEU A 54 -8.79 10.48 -6.98
C LEU A 54 -9.51 11.08 -5.77
N GLN A 55 -9.82 10.26 -4.78
CA GLN A 55 -10.16 10.74 -3.45
C GLN A 55 -8.85 11.11 -2.73
N VAL A 56 -8.64 12.40 -2.48
CA VAL A 56 -7.38 12.92 -1.95
C VAL A 56 -7.55 13.35 -0.51
N PHE A 57 -6.65 12.88 0.35
CA PHE A 57 -6.50 13.29 1.75
C PHE A 57 -5.10 13.84 1.95
N VAL A 58 -4.97 14.95 2.66
CA VAL A 58 -3.68 15.62 2.85
C VAL A 58 -3.37 15.72 4.33
N HIS A 59 -2.19 15.27 4.72
CA HIS A 59 -1.67 15.43 6.07
C HIS A 59 -1.21 16.88 6.31
N GLY A 60 -1.45 17.42 7.50
CA GLY A 60 -1.00 18.77 7.88
C GLY A 60 0.52 18.92 7.99
N LYS A 61 1.26 17.80 8.12
CA LYS A 61 2.72 17.68 8.10
C LYS A 61 3.13 16.28 7.64
N ASN A 62 4.41 16.07 7.35
CA ASN A 62 4.93 14.73 7.08
C ASN A 62 4.94 13.89 8.37
N TYR A 63 4.14 12.83 8.40
CA TYR A 63 4.03 11.90 9.53
C TYR A 63 4.83 10.62 9.34
N GLY A 64 5.36 10.40 8.14
CA GLY A 64 6.15 9.22 7.80
C GLY A 64 5.36 8.11 7.12
N TYR A 65 6.12 7.20 6.56
CA TYR A 65 5.64 6.15 5.65
C TYR A 65 4.56 5.24 6.27
N GLY A 66 4.81 4.74 7.48
CA GLY A 66 3.86 3.84 8.15
C GLY A 66 2.56 4.53 8.53
N ARG A 67 2.64 5.78 9.04
CA ARG A 67 1.45 6.56 9.39
C ARG A 67 0.62 6.89 8.15
N ASN A 68 1.27 7.19 7.03
CA ASN A 68 0.57 7.43 5.77
C ASN A 68 -0.20 6.18 5.32
N GLN A 69 0.37 4.99 5.43
CA GLN A 69 -0.33 3.75 5.14
C GLN A 69 -1.51 3.49 6.09
N GLN A 70 -1.37 3.75 7.38
CA GLN A 70 -2.49 3.63 8.34
C GLN A 70 -3.66 4.50 7.91
N THR A 71 -3.39 5.74 7.49
CA THR A 71 -4.41 6.65 6.96
C THR A 71 -5.04 6.09 5.67
N CYS A 72 -4.23 5.59 4.73
CA CYS A 72 -4.72 4.94 3.51
C CYS A 72 -5.71 3.80 3.81
N TYR A 73 -5.35 2.90 4.71
CA TYR A 73 -6.21 1.77 5.08
C TYR A 73 -7.49 2.23 5.77
N ARG A 74 -7.39 3.19 6.67
CA ARG A 74 -8.55 3.75 7.37
C ARG A 74 -9.56 4.35 6.39
N GLU A 75 -9.11 5.21 5.46
CA GLU A 75 -9.98 5.87 4.49
C GLU A 75 -10.62 4.86 3.53
N ALA A 76 -9.89 3.82 3.12
CA ALA A 76 -10.46 2.75 2.31
C ALA A 76 -11.54 1.95 3.07
N LEU A 77 -11.29 1.63 4.33
CA LEU A 77 -12.28 0.93 5.19
C LEU A 77 -13.53 1.79 5.43
N ALA A 78 -13.35 3.09 5.68
CA ALA A 78 -14.44 4.06 5.85
C ALA A 78 -15.28 4.20 4.58
N ALA A 79 -14.64 4.16 3.40
CA ALA A 79 -15.32 4.17 2.10
C ALA A 79 -16.00 2.83 1.74
N GLY A 80 -15.94 1.82 2.62
CA GLY A 80 -16.63 0.53 2.43
C GLY A 80 -15.87 -0.45 1.53
N ALA A 81 -14.54 -0.38 1.43
CA ALA A 81 -13.74 -1.37 0.71
C ALA A 81 -13.76 -2.73 1.41
N ASP A 82 -13.89 -3.81 0.63
CA ASP A 82 -13.74 -5.20 1.08
C ASP A 82 -12.31 -5.71 0.87
N ILE A 83 -11.66 -5.20 -0.17
CA ILE A 83 -10.29 -5.53 -0.56
C ILE A 83 -9.54 -4.22 -0.75
N VAL A 84 -8.37 -4.10 -0.14
CA VAL A 84 -7.51 -2.93 -0.27
C VAL A 84 -6.17 -3.33 -0.85
N VAL A 85 -5.80 -2.73 -1.97
CA VAL A 85 -4.53 -2.94 -2.63
C VAL A 85 -3.67 -1.70 -2.48
N MET A 86 -2.50 -1.85 -1.85
CA MET A 86 -1.48 -0.81 -1.71
C MET A 86 -0.67 -0.73 -2.99
N VAL A 87 -0.69 0.41 -3.67
CA VAL A 87 0.10 0.71 -4.87
C VAL A 87 0.89 1.99 -4.63
N HIS A 88 2.23 1.91 -4.71
CA HIS A 88 3.05 3.11 -4.62
C HIS A 88 2.96 3.93 -5.92
N PRO A 89 2.77 5.26 -5.83
CA PRO A 89 2.62 6.11 -7.02
C PRO A 89 3.93 6.36 -7.77
N ASP A 90 5.04 5.74 -7.36
CA ASP A 90 6.37 5.84 -7.98
C ASP A 90 6.57 4.93 -9.19
N TYR A 91 5.53 4.18 -9.59
CA TYR A 91 5.54 3.28 -10.75
C TYR A 91 6.63 2.19 -10.74
N GLN A 92 7.18 1.84 -9.58
CA GLN A 92 8.10 0.69 -9.45
C GLN A 92 7.42 -0.64 -9.75
N TYR A 93 6.14 -0.74 -9.41
CA TYR A 93 5.30 -1.92 -9.59
C TYR A 93 4.25 -1.66 -10.64
N THR A 94 3.99 -2.64 -11.51
CA THR A 94 2.92 -2.49 -12.51
C THR A 94 1.54 -2.58 -11.86
N PRO A 95 0.68 -1.54 -11.99
CA PRO A 95 -0.67 -1.56 -11.44
C PRO A 95 -1.58 -2.64 -12.05
N LEU A 96 -1.23 -3.19 -13.20
CA LEU A 96 -1.99 -4.25 -13.88
C LEU A 96 -2.19 -5.51 -13.02
N LEU A 97 -1.27 -5.79 -12.10
CA LEU A 97 -1.36 -6.94 -11.20
C LEU A 97 -2.40 -6.78 -10.07
N VAL A 98 -2.97 -5.59 -9.90
CA VAL A 98 -4.08 -5.36 -8.96
C VAL A 98 -5.22 -6.35 -9.19
N SER A 99 -5.52 -6.66 -10.46
CA SER A 99 -6.57 -7.64 -10.82
C SER A 99 -6.27 -9.04 -10.27
N ALA A 100 -5.05 -9.52 -10.44
CA ALA A 100 -4.65 -10.85 -9.96
C ALA A 100 -4.67 -10.91 -8.42
N MET A 101 -4.11 -9.90 -7.76
CA MET A 101 -4.04 -9.84 -6.30
C MET A 101 -5.44 -9.75 -5.67
N ALA A 102 -6.30 -8.88 -6.21
CA ALA A 102 -7.67 -8.72 -5.75
C ALA A 102 -8.50 -10.00 -5.96
N SER A 103 -8.30 -10.70 -7.09
CA SER A 103 -8.99 -11.97 -7.38
C SER A 103 -8.69 -13.04 -6.34
N MET A 104 -7.43 -13.22 -5.94
CA MET A 104 -7.02 -14.22 -4.96
C MET A 104 -7.70 -14.01 -3.59
N ILE A 105 -7.98 -12.75 -3.22
CA ILE A 105 -8.71 -12.41 -2.00
C ILE A 105 -10.23 -12.53 -2.22
N ALA A 106 -10.73 -12.02 -3.35
CA ALA A 106 -12.17 -12.00 -3.64
C ALA A 106 -12.79 -13.41 -3.67
N PHE A 107 -12.04 -14.39 -4.16
CA PHE A 107 -12.46 -15.80 -4.19
C PHE A 107 -12.11 -16.57 -2.91
N GLY A 108 -11.62 -15.89 -1.86
CA GLY A 108 -11.38 -16.49 -0.55
C GLY A 108 -10.21 -17.48 -0.50
N VAL A 109 -9.28 -17.43 -1.48
CA VAL A 109 -8.10 -18.30 -1.50
C VAL A 109 -7.07 -17.83 -0.48
N TYR A 110 -6.85 -16.51 -0.42
CA TYR A 110 -5.91 -15.86 0.49
C TYR A 110 -6.55 -14.66 1.18
N ASP A 111 -5.99 -14.27 2.32
CA ASP A 111 -6.40 -13.11 3.10
C ASP A 111 -5.48 -11.92 2.83
N VAL A 112 -4.22 -12.23 2.46
CA VAL A 112 -3.16 -11.29 2.12
C VAL A 112 -2.46 -11.76 0.84
N VAL A 113 -2.13 -10.84 -0.07
CA VAL A 113 -1.37 -11.15 -1.29
C VAL A 113 -0.23 -10.16 -1.46
N LEU A 114 0.97 -10.68 -1.74
CA LEU A 114 2.19 -9.90 -1.96
C LEU A 114 2.61 -9.93 -3.43
N GLY A 115 3.02 -8.79 -3.97
CA GLY A 115 3.67 -8.70 -5.27
C GLY A 115 5.17 -8.95 -5.13
N SER A 116 5.63 -10.19 -5.32
CA SER A 116 7.03 -10.55 -5.12
C SER A 116 7.89 -10.24 -6.35
N ARG A 117 8.98 -9.50 -6.13
CA ARG A 117 10.02 -9.22 -7.13
C ARG A 117 10.94 -10.41 -7.36
N ILE A 118 10.89 -11.39 -6.48
CA ILE A 118 11.85 -12.49 -6.39
C ILE A 118 11.37 -13.75 -7.12
N ILE A 119 10.08 -14.10 -7.03
CA ILE A 119 9.52 -15.36 -7.60
C ILE A 119 9.83 -15.50 -9.09
N GLY A 120 9.67 -14.45 -9.87
CA GLY A 120 9.90 -14.49 -11.31
C GLY A 120 11.37 -14.37 -11.74
N GLY A 121 12.31 -14.27 -10.79
CA GLY A 121 13.75 -14.08 -11.08
C GLY A 121 14.08 -12.74 -11.77
N GLY A 122 13.13 -11.81 -11.83
CA GLY A 122 13.26 -10.55 -12.58
C GLY A 122 13.92 -9.40 -11.82
N ALA A 123 14.17 -9.53 -10.52
CA ALA A 123 14.62 -8.41 -9.68
C ALA A 123 15.91 -7.76 -10.19
N LEU A 124 16.96 -8.52 -10.46
CA LEU A 124 18.25 -8.01 -10.98
C LEU A 124 18.10 -7.49 -12.41
N LYS A 125 17.33 -8.18 -13.27
CA LYS A 125 17.05 -7.73 -14.64
C LYS A 125 16.26 -6.41 -14.67
N GLY A 126 15.42 -6.18 -13.66
CA GLY A 126 14.67 -4.94 -13.46
C GLY A 126 15.49 -3.78 -12.87
N GLY A 127 16.80 -3.99 -12.62
CA GLY A 127 17.70 -2.95 -12.14
C GLY A 127 17.86 -2.88 -10.62
N MET A 128 17.42 -3.91 -9.87
CA MET A 128 17.66 -3.94 -8.41
C MET A 128 19.16 -3.96 -8.12
N PRO A 129 19.70 -3.03 -7.32
CA PRO A 129 21.11 -3.04 -6.93
C PRO A 129 21.48 -4.36 -6.24
N LEU A 130 22.65 -4.92 -6.58
CA LEU A 130 23.09 -6.23 -6.08
C LEU A 130 23.10 -6.31 -4.55
N TYR A 131 23.58 -5.25 -3.87
CA TYR A 131 23.58 -5.23 -2.40
C TYR A 131 22.17 -5.29 -1.80
N LYS A 132 21.18 -4.66 -2.45
CA LYS A 132 19.76 -4.74 -2.03
C LYS A 132 19.23 -6.15 -2.25
N TYR A 133 19.58 -6.79 -3.35
CA TYR A 133 19.17 -8.16 -3.62
C TYR A 133 19.73 -9.12 -2.57
N ILE A 134 21.05 -9.06 -2.30
CA ILE A 134 21.71 -9.93 -1.29
C ILE A 134 21.09 -9.69 0.09
N SER A 135 20.91 -8.43 0.51
CA SER A 135 20.29 -8.10 1.79
C SER A 135 18.85 -8.61 1.89
N ASN A 136 18.06 -8.47 0.81
CA ASN A 136 16.70 -9.01 0.72
C ASN A 136 16.71 -10.53 0.93
N ARG A 137 17.58 -11.26 0.23
CA ARG A 137 17.67 -12.73 0.34
C ARG A 137 18.07 -13.18 1.74
N PHE A 138 19.07 -12.51 2.33
CA PHE A 138 19.52 -12.79 3.69
C PHE A 138 18.39 -12.55 4.72
N LEU A 139 17.77 -11.38 4.69
CA LEU A 139 16.69 -11.05 5.62
C LEU A 139 15.48 -11.98 5.44
N THR A 140 15.13 -12.31 4.18
CA THR A 140 14.03 -13.25 3.90
C THR A 140 14.33 -14.64 4.46
N ALA A 141 15.55 -15.18 4.25
CA ALA A 141 15.95 -16.48 4.78
C ALA A 141 15.90 -16.49 6.32
N PHE A 142 16.41 -15.44 6.97
CA PHE A 142 16.38 -15.26 8.41
C PHE A 142 14.93 -15.22 8.93
N GLN A 143 14.04 -14.44 8.28
CA GLN A 143 12.64 -14.35 8.66
C GLN A 143 11.92 -15.69 8.49
N ASN A 144 12.08 -16.37 7.36
CA ASN A 144 11.49 -17.70 7.13
C ASN A 144 11.92 -18.71 8.21
N MET A 145 13.20 -18.73 8.57
CA MET A 145 13.72 -19.63 9.60
C MET A 145 13.09 -19.37 10.97
N LEU A 146 12.94 -18.11 11.37
CA LEU A 146 12.44 -17.77 12.70
C LEU A 146 10.91 -17.74 12.79
N THR A 147 10.22 -17.36 11.73
CA THR A 147 8.74 -17.28 11.72
C THR A 147 8.09 -18.63 11.42
N GLY A 148 8.80 -19.53 10.71
CA GLY A 148 8.26 -20.76 10.14
C GLY A 148 7.46 -20.55 8.85
N ALA A 149 7.41 -19.33 8.31
CA ALA A 149 6.80 -19.05 7.02
C ALA A 149 7.72 -19.47 5.86
N LYS A 150 7.17 -19.51 4.64
CA LYS A 150 7.92 -19.86 3.41
C LYS A 150 7.67 -18.83 2.32
N LEU A 151 7.85 -17.55 2.65
CA LEU A 151 7.67 -16.47 1.69
C LEU A 151 8.93 -16.30 0.83
N SER A 152 8.72 -15.90 -0.42
CA SER A 152 9.83 -15.59 -1.33
C SER A 152 10.44 -14.23 -1.02
N GLU A 153 9.63 -13.29 -0.50
CA GLU A 153 10.03 -11.92 -0.16
C GLU A 153 9.14 -11.34 0.94
N TYR A 154 9.76 -10.53 1.84
CA TYR A 154 9.06 -9.78 2.90
C TYR A 154 9.06 -8.27 2.65
N HIS A 155 9.88 -7.79 1.69
CA HIS A 155 10.28 -6.38 1.59
C HIS A 155 9.63 -5.65 0.40
N THR A 156 8.57 -6.23 -0.15
CA THR A 156 7.77 -5.58 -1.19
C THR A 156 6.77 -4.60 -0.58
N GLY A 157 6.57 -3.44 -1.23
CA GLY A 157 5.50 -2.50 -0.87
C GLY A 157 4.19 -2.76 -1.61
N PHE A 158 4.18 -3.66 -2.61
CA PHE A 158 2.98 -3.98 -3.37
C PHE A 158 2.21 -5.11 -2.68
N ARG A 159 1.11 -4.78 -2.03
CA ARG A 159 0.38 -5.68 -1.14
C ARG A 159 -1.13 -5.50 -1.29
N ALA A 160 -1.86 -6.58 -1.09
CA ALA A 160 -3.32 -6.56 -1.01
C ALA A 160 -3.77 -7.24 0.28
N PHE A 161 -4.85 -6.73 0.87
CA PHE A 161 -5.40 -7.19 2.13
C PHE A 161 -6.92 -7.29 2.05
N SER A 162 -7.49 -8.29 2.71
CA SER A 162 -8.93 -8.31 2.96
C SER A 162 -9.29 -7.28 4.04
N ARG A 163 -10.56 -6.85 4.05
CA ARG A 163 -11.12 -6.01 5.11
C ARG A 163 -10.90 -6.62 6.51
N GLU A 164 -11.10 -7.93 6.64
CA GLU A 164 -10.92 -8.67 7.89
C GLU A 164 -9.50 -8.49 8.46
N VAL A 165 -8.46 -8.65 7.64
CA VAL A 165 -7.07 -8.43 8.05
C VAL A 165 -6.88 -7.01 8.59
N LEU A 166 -7.31 -5.99 7.83
CA LEU A 166 -7.10 -4.60 8.19
C LEU A 166 -7.84 -4.17 9.46
N THR A 167 -9.00 -4.77 9.75
CA THR A 167 -9.80 -4.44 10.92
C THR A 167 -9.39 -5.21 12.18
N SER A 168 -8.76 -6.37 12.03
CA SER A 168 -8.38 -7.22 13.16
C SER A 168 -6.96 -7.02 13.66
N LEU A 169 -6.02 -6.63 12.78
CA LEU A 169 -4.63 -6.40 13.16
C LEU A 169 -4.47 -5.12 14.01
N PRO A 170 -3.60 -5.16 15.04
CA PRO A 170 -3.29 -3.99 15.88
C PRO A 170 -2.34 -3.02 15.17
N LEU A 171 -2.76 -2.46 14.03
CA LEU A 171 -1.93 -1.65 13.14
C LEU A 171 -1.44 -0.33 13.77
N LEU A 172 -2.12 0.18 14.80
CA LEU A 172 -1.68 1.37 15.53
C LEU A 172 -0.56 1.12 16.55
N GLU A 173 -0.13 -0.13 16.70
CA GLU A 173 1.06 -0.49 17.47
C GLU A 173 2.32 -0.58 16.59
N ASN A 174 2.16 -0.46 15.26
CA ASN A 174 3.26 -0.50 14.31
C ASN A 174 4.02 0.83 14.27
N SER A 175 5.25 0.76 13.79
CA SER A 175 6.13 1.92 13.56
C SER A 175 5.55 2.87 12.50
N ASP A 176 5.76 4.17 12.65
CA ASP A 176 5.43 5.17 11.63
C ASP A 176 6.45 5.21 10.46
N ASP A 177 7.55 4.44 10.55
CA ASP A 177 8.65 4.38 9.56
C ASP A 177 8.53 3.13 8.65
N PHE A 178 9.47 2.91 7.75
CA PHE A 178 9.50 1.82 6.75
C PHE A 178 9.37 0.39 7.31
N VAL A 179 9.67 0.18 8.59
CA VAL A 179 9.51 -1.12 9.27
C VAL A 179 8.04 -1.52 9.38
N PHE A 180 7.09 -0.58 9.27
CA PHE A 180 5.65 -0.81 9.29
C PHE A 180 5.21 -2.02 8.45
N ASP A 181 5.68 -2.09 7.22
CA ASP A 181 5.34 -3.16 6.28
C ASP A 181 5.76 -4.54 6.79
N ASN A 182 6.94 -4.60 7.41
CA ASN A 182 7.46 -5.84 7.97
C ASN A 182 6.74 -6.25 9.25
N GLU A 183 6.41 -5.28 10.10
CA GLU A 183 5.62 -5.50 11.31
C GLU A 183 4.23 -6.01 10.97
N MET A 184 3.56 -5.40 9.98
CA MET A 184 2.24 -5.82 9.52
C MET A 184 2.27 -7.27 8.99
N LEU A 185 3.29 -7.64 8.22
CA LEU A 185 3.42 -9.00 7.72
C LEU A 185 3.71 -10.00 8.83
N ALA A 186 4.53 -9.61 9.82
CA ALA A 186 4.78 -10.41 11.02
C ALA A 186 3.48 -10.62 11.83
N GLN A 187 2.61 -9.62 11.92
CA GLN A 187 1.28 -9.75 12.51
C GLN A 187 0.42 -10.74 11.72
N CYS A 188 0.37 -10.64 10.39
CA CYS A 188 -0.38 -11.59 9.55
C CYS A 188 0.06 -13.03 9.81
N ILE A 189 1.38 -13.28 9.92
CA ILE A 189 1.94 -14.60 10.23
C ILE A 189 1.58 -15.05 11.67
N HIS A 190 1.59 -14.11 12.63
CA HIS A 190 1.26 -14.40 14.02
C HIS A 190 -0.20 -14.82 14.20
N PHE A 191 -1.10 -14.06 13.58
CA PHE A 191 -2.55 -14.30 13.67
C PHE A 191 -3.05 -15.37 12.69
N GLY A 192 -2.17 -16.00 11.91
CA GLY A 192 -2.49 -17.18 11.09
C GLY A 192 -3.22 -16.87 9.79
N TYR A 193 -3.12 -15.65 9.25
CA TYR A 193 -3.70 -15.29 7.96
C TYR A 193 -3.01 -16.01 6.81
N ARG A 194 -3.79 -16.39 5.78
CA ARG A 194 -3.30 -17.05 4.57
C ARG A 194 -2.66 -16.01 3.66
N ILE A 195 -1.37 -16.18 3.36
CA ILE A 195 -0.58 -15.25 2.56
C ILE A 195 -0.25 -15.91 1.22
N GLY A 196 -0.66 -15.25 0.12
CA GLY A 196 -0.30 -15.63 -1.24
C GLY A 196 0.74 -14.67 -1.83
N GLU A 197 1.39 -15.11 -2.91
CA GLU A 197 2.37 -14.29 -3.63
C GLU A 197 2.09 -14.36 -5.13
N VAL A 198 2.24 -13.21 -5.82
CA VAL A 198 2.24 -13.12 -7.27
C VAL A 198 3.59 -12.61 -7.75
N SER A 199 4.08 -13.12 -8.88
CA SER A 199 5.31 -12.60 -9.49
C SER A 199 5.08 -11.18 -9.99
N CYS A 200 5.91 -10.23 -9.53
CA CYS A 200 5.81 -8.82 -9.90
C CYS A 200 7.10 -8.34 -10.55
N PRO A 201 7.12 -8.12 -11.88
CA PRO A 201 8.23 -7.44 -12.52
C PRO A 201 8.37 -6.03 -11.96
N THR A 202 9.58 -5.63 -11.62
CA THR A 202 9.86 -4.28 -11.12
C THR A 202 10.79 -3.54 -12.06
N LYS A 203 10.63 -2.22 -12.10
CA LYS A 203 11.52 -1.32 -12.83
C LYS A 203 12.16 -0.35 -11.83
N TYR A 204 13.49 -0.32 -11.83
CA TYR A 204 14.26 0.66 -11.06
C TYR A 204 14.73 1.76 -12.01
N PHE A 205 14.35 3.01 -11.75
CA PHE A 205 14.73 4.19 -12.50
C PHE A 205 14.93 5.37 -11.52
N GLU A 206 15.47 6.48 -11.97
CA GLU A 206 15.91 7.57 -11.09
C GLU A 206 14.78 8.21 -10.28
N GLU A 207 13.58 8.32 -10.87
CA GLU A 207 12.41 8.89 -10.20
C GLU A 207 11.75 7.91 -9.22
N ALA A 208 12.12 6.64 -9.28
CA ALA A 208 11.57 5.64 -8.36
C ALA A 208 12.09 5.86 -6.95
N SER A 209 11.16 5.93 -6.01
CA SER A 209 11.47 6.13 -4.59
C SER A 209 12.33 4.99 -4.06
N SER A 210 13.51 5.31 -3.52
CA SER A 210 14.35 4.30 -2.88
C SER A 210 14.97 4.84 -1.60
N ILE A 211 14.91 4.04 -0.54
CA ILE A 211 15.60 4.37 0.71
C ILE A 211 17.12 4.37 0.49
N ASN A 212 17.80 5.36 1.02
CA ASN A 212 19.26 5.45 0.97
C ASN A 212 19.92 4.36 1.83
N PHE A 213 21.24 4.19 1.71
CA PHE A 213 21.98 3.12 2.39
C PHE A 213 21.80 3.15 3.91
N THR A 214 21.90 4.32 4.56
CA THR A 214 21.76 4.45 6.01
C THR A 214 20.34 4.03 6.48
N ARG A 215 19.31 4.47 5.77
CA ARG A 215 17.93 4.05 6.04
C ARG A 215 17.72 2.56 5.79
N SER A 216 18.40 1.99 4.77
CA SER A 216 18.35 0.55 4.49
C SER A 216 18.94 -0.26 5.65
N VAL A 217 20.04 0.19 6.24
CA VAL A 217 20.65 -0.45 7.43
C VAL A 217 19.70 -0.36 8.62
N LYS A 218 19.15 0.83 8.92
CA LYS A 218 18.16 1.02 9.99
C LYS A 218 16.95 0.10 9.81
N TYR A 219 16.44 0.02 8.58
CA TYR A 219 15.36 -0.88 8.20
C TYR A 219 15.72 -2.35 8.48
N GLY A 220 16.91 -2.80 8.07
CA GLY A 220 17.40 -4.16 8.32
C GLY A 220 17.40 -4.54 9.80
N PHE A 221 17.90 -3.66 10.67
CA PHE A 221 17.84 -3.88 12.12
C PHE A 221 16.41 -3.91 12.67
N GLY A 222 15.53 -3.07 12.14
CA GLY A 222 14.11 -3.09 12.46
C GLY A 222 13.45 -4.44 12.11
N VAL A 223 13.75 -4.98 10.92
CA VAL A 223 13.29 -6.30 10.45
C VAL A 223 13.77 -7.41 11.38
N LEU A 224 15.06 -7.43 11.74
CA LEU A 224 15.62 -8.42 12.65
C LEU A 224 14.96 -8.33 14.04
N GLY A 225 14.78 -7.11 14.55
CA GLY A 225 14.11 -6.85 15.82
C GLY A 225 12.65 -7.34 15.83
N THR A 226 11.88 -7.03 14.79
CA THR A 226 10.48 -7.47 14.64
C THR A 226 10.39 -8.99 14.58
N THR A 227 11.29 -9.63 13.81
CA THR A 227 11.34 -11.09 13.69
C THR A 227 11.66 -11.76 15.03
N MET A 228 12.60 -11.17 15.79
CA MET A 228 12.96 -11.67 17.11
C MET A 228 11.80 -11.50 18.11
N LYS A 229 11.14 -10.34 18.12
CA LYS A 229 9.93 -10.11 18.95
C LYS A 229 8.86 -11.15 18.65
N LEU A 230 8.59 -11.44 17.37
CA LEU A 230 7.63 -12.48 16.98
C LEU A 230 8.06 -13.86 17.50
N ARG A 231 9.33 -14.19 17.41
CA ARG A 231 9.83 -15.48 17.90
C ARG A 231 9.69 -15.63 19.41
N LEU A 232 10.06 -14.60 20.16
CA LEU A 232 9.90 -14.57 21.63
C LEU A 232 8.43 -14.64 22.04
N GLN A 233 7.54 -13.95 21.33
CA GLN A 233 6.09 -14.04 21.52
C GLN A 233 5.57 -15.47 21.30
N LYS A 234 5.98 -16.13 20.21
CA LYS A 234 5.60 -17.53 19.92
C LYS A 234 6.12 -18.53 20.96
N TRP A 235 7.23 -18.24 21.61
CA TRP A 235 7.77 -19.07 22.70
C TRP A 235 7.19 -18.73 24.08
N ASN A 236 6.28 -17.76 24.16
CA ASN A 236 5.76 -17.23 25.44
C ASN A 236 6.82 -16.69 26.38
N LEU A 237 7.98 -16.26 25.83
CA LEU A 237 9.08 -15.65 26.59
C LEU A 237 8.92 -14.14 26.77
N ALA A 238 8.12 -13.49 25.93
CA ALA A 238 7.78 -12.07 26.02
C ALA A 238 6.41 -11.80 25.38
N HIS A 239 5.74 -10.74 25.86
CA HIS A 239 4.45 -10.29 25.33
C HIS A 239 4.59 -8.88 24.74
N TYR A 240 4.24 -8.75 23.45
CA TYR A 240 4.32 -7.48 22.73
C TYR A 240 2.91 -7.07 22.28
N ARG A 241 2.55 -5.80 22.50
CA ARG A 241 1.27 -5.24 22.03
C ARG A 241 1.08 -5.39 20.52
N LEU A 242 2.17 -5.36 19.78
CA LEU A 242 2.23 -5.60 18.33
C LEU A 242 1.58 -6.95 17.93
N PHE A 243 1.59 -7.94 18.80
CA PHE A 243 1.06 -9.29 18.57
C PHE A 243 -0.08 -9.66 19.52
N SER A 244 -0.73 -8.65 20.11
CA SER A 244 -1.83 -8.85 21.07
C SER A 244 -3.18 -8.56 20.42
N GLU A 245 -4.17 -9.41 20.65
CA GLU A 245 -5.56 -9.16 20.25
C GLU A 245 -6.12 -7.86 20.85
N GLY A 246 -5.66 -7.48 22.04
CA GLY A 246 -5.99 -6.23 22.73
C GLY A 246 -5.15 -5.03 22.29
N GLY A 247 -4.29 -5.16 21.28
CA GLY A 247 -3.56 -4.03 20.70
C GLY A 247 -4.49 -3.06 19.96
N ARG A 248 -4.03 -1.81 19.75
CA ARG A 248 -4.84 -0.76 19.13
C ARG A 248 -5.03 -1.01 17.63
N LYS A 249 -6.30 -1.14 17.22
CA LYS A 249 -6.72 -1.41 15.83
C LYS A 249 -7.13 -0.13 15.12
N LEU A 250 -7.21 -0.17 13.78
CA LEU A 250 -7.82 0.90 12.98
C LEU A 250 -9.34 0.90 13.21
N LEU A 251 -9.80 1.56 14.27
CA LEU A 251 -11.22 1.75 14.56
C LEU A 251 -11.73 2.98 13.81
N LEU A 252 -12.83 2.85 13.07
CA LEU A 252 -13.44 3.92 12.31
C LEU A 252 -13.88 5.09 13.21
N ASP A 253 -14.31 4.82 14.45
CA ASP A 253 -14.85 5.79 15.40
C ASP A 253 -13.78 6.58 16.17
N TYR A 254 -12.54 6.09 16.24
CA TYR A 254 -11.48 6.72 17.03
C TYR A 254 -10.98 8.06 16.45
N TYR A 255 -11.20 8.29 15.16
CA TYR A 255 -10.66 9.43 14.42
C TYR A 255 -11.68 10.53 14.11
N SER A 256 -12.95 10.37 14.46
CA SER A 256 -13.98 11.41 14.27
C SER A 256 -13.78 12.65 15.16
N SER A 257 -12.90 12.56 16.17
CA SER A 257 -12.70 13.62 17.17
C SER A 257 -11.37 14.40 17.07
N GLY A 258 -10.52 14.17 16.05
CA GLY A 258 -9.24 14.87 16.02
C GLY A 258 -8.36 14.59 14.79
N SER A 259 -8.93 14.56 13.58
CA SER A 259 -8.11 14.34 12.40
C SER A 259 -7.50 15.65 11.88
N ASP A 260 -6.18 15.78 11.91
CA ASP A 260 -5.39 16.75 11.13
C ASP A 260 -5.50 16.53 9.60
N LEU A 261 -6.48 15.71 9.17
CA LEU A 261 -6.72 15.41 7.76
C LEU A 261 -7.67 16.45 7.17
N ARG A 262 -7.24 17.07 6.10
CA ARG A 262 -8.10 17.92 5.27
C ARG A 262 -8.48 17.14 4.01
N PRO A 263 -9.76 16.75 3.83
CA PRO A 263 -10.22 16.29 2.52
C PRO A 263 -10.11 17.47 1.54
N VAL A 264 -9.53 17.22 0.37
CA VAL A 264 -9.57 18.21 -0.71
C VAL A 264 -10.95 18.14 -1.31
N GLU A 265 -11.76 19.19 -1.11
CA GLU A 265 -13.07 19.31 -1.76
C GLU A 265 -12.88 19.22 -3.27
N ARG A 266 -13.66 18.35 -3.91
CA ARG A 266 -13.69 18.24 -5.36
C ARG A 266 -14.20 19.56 -5.92
N THR A 267 -13.35 20.38 -6.47
CA THR A 267 -13.77 21.43 -7.39
C THR A 267 -14.20 20.72 -8.66
N VAL A 268 -15.47 20.33 -8.73
CA VAL A 268 -16.09 19.88 -9.96
C VAL A 268 -16.25 21.13 -10.83
N GLN A 269 -15.23 21.44 -11.61
CA GLN A 269 -15.44 22.27 -12.78
C GLN A 269 -16.29 21.44 -13.73
N GLN A 270 -17.59 21.68 -13.73
CA GLN A 270 -18.44 21.25 -14.83
C GLN A 270 -17.84 21.88 -16.09
N PRO A 271 -17.55 21.08 -17.15
CA PRO A 271 -17.23 21.69 -18.43
C PRO A 271 -18.43 22.56 -18.82
N GLU A 272 -18.23 23.86 -18.97
CA GLU A 272 -19.18 24.75 -19.64
C GLU A 272 -19.37 24.15 -21.05
N PHE A 273 -20.52 23.56 -21.27
CA PHE A 273 -21.00 23.28 -22.62
C PHE A 273 -21.19 24.65 -23.28
N GLN A 274 -20.18 25.12 -24.00
CA GLN A 274 -20.38 26.16 -25.01
C GLN A 274 -21.39 25.60 -26.01
N GLN A 275 -22.60 26.10 -25.97
CA GLN A 275 -23.56 25.99 -27.06
C GLN A 275 -22.96 26.76 -28.25
N SER A 276 -22.12 26.06 -29.04
CA SER A 276 -21.75 26.54 -30.37
C SER A 276 -22.97 26.37 -31.27
N GLU A 277 -23.46 27.49 -31.70
CA GLU A 277 -24.48 27.74 -32.72
C GLU A 277 -24.49 26.69 -33.81
N LEU A 278 -25.65 26.02 -33.96
CA LEU A 278 -25.98 25.27 -35.17
C LEU A 278 -26.13 26.27 -36.32
N PRO A 279 -25.44 26.13 -37.45
CA PRO A 279 -25.73 26.94 -38.64
C PRO A 279 -27.09 26.55 -39.21
N GLU A 280 -28.00 27.55 -39.24
CA GLU A 280 -29.16 27.55 -40.14
C GLU A 280 -28.68 27.43 -41.59
N LYS A 281 -29.17 26.43 -42.29
CA LYS A 281 -29.44 26.30 -43.72
C LYS A 281 -29.29 24.81 -44.13
N VAL A 282 -30.37 24.16 -44.50
CA VAL A 282 -30.86 24.10 -45.87
C VAL A 282 -32.32 23.63 -45.84
N ARG A 283 -33.24 24.55 -46.19
CA ARG A 283 -34.51 24.18 -46.80
C ARG A 283 -34.22 24.01 -48.29
N HIS A 284 -34.48 22.80 -48.80
CA HIS A 284 -35.13 22.55 -50.09
C HIS A 284 -35.34 21.05 -50.24
#